data_0ea892c3e15021b6b53b027aba5a4bb8
#
_entry.id   0ea892c3e15021b6b53b027aba5a4bb8
#
_cell.length_a   1.000
_cell.length_b   1.000
_cell.length_c   1.000
_cell.angle_alpha   90.00
_cell.angle_beta   90.00
_cell.angle_gamma   90.00
#
_symmetry.space_group_name_H-M   'P 1'
#
loop_
_entity.id
_entity.type
_entity.pdbx_description
1 polymer ?
#
loop_
_entity_poly.entity_id
_entity_poly.type
_entity_poly.pdbx_seq_one_letter_code
_entity_poly.pdbx_strand_id
1 'polypeptide(L)'
;MARRVVAEGAPVPASAFKAGHGAGEDWGSAVKACMNSLETPPVGANLGLLYATDALAGDLPSVLAFLRERTRIEHWVGNIGFGVAASGVEYHNRPALSVLTAALPEAAFRIMAPVTNQAGAGEIDLFAGQQADWLTQHQGLFGIVHGDPRNQTIGEILALAAARCSGFLVGGMTASRGAFHQIADRVTEAGLSGVLFAPEVPIAVGLTQGCSLIGAARTITEAADGVIAAIDGRPALEVFKEDIGELLAHNLRRVGGYIFAAFPVADSDTGDYLVRNLTGIDPGQGRISVAEPVEAGRRIQFCRRDHDAALTDLKRMVRDVKARAGAAPKAALYFSCIARGPSLFGDESEELRLIEAELGTIPLSGFFGNGEIFNNRLYTYTGVLALFL
;
A
#
# COMPACT_ATOMS: atom_id res chain seq x y z
N MET A 1 -1.21 2.18 17.20
CA MET A 1 -2.51 1.50 17.48
C MET A 1 -2.93 0.71 16.26
N ALA A 2 -2.64 -0.58 16.21
CA ALA A 2 -3.20 -1.49 15.20
C ALA A 2 -4.70 -1.65 15.50
N ARG A 3 -5.56 -1.01 14.75
CA ARG A 3 -7.00 -1.01 15.02
C ARG A 3 -7.68 -2.23 14.39
N ARG A 4 -8.41 -2.97 15.23
CA ARG A 4 -9.58 -3.72 14.79
C ARG A 4 -10.71 -2.70 14.69
N VAL A 5 -11.19 -2.40 13.49
CA VAL A 5 -12.47 -1.72 13.30
C VAL A 5 -13.53 -2.80 13.40
N VAL A 6 -14.09 -2.98 14.59
CA VAL A 6 -15.20 -3.93 14.80
C VAL A 6 -16.43 -3.12 15.10
N ALA A 7 -17.42 -3.28 14.28
CA ALA A 7 -18.76 -2.77 14.50
C ALA A 7 -19.74 -3.89 14.85
N GLU A 8 -20.76 -3.53 15.61
CA GLU A 8 -21.95 -4.33 15.86
C GLU A 8 -22.89 -4.26 14.65
N GLY A 9 -22.52 -4.92 13.54
CA GLY A 9 -23.38 -5.08 12.37
C GLY A 9 -23.56 -6.56 12.05
N ALA A 10 -24.58 -6.93 11.30
CA ALA A 10 -24.72 -8.30 10.78
C ALA A 10 -23.48 -8.60 9.91
N PRO A 11 -22.77 -9.72 10.15
CA PRO A 11 -21.54 -10.00 9.42
C PRO A 11 -21.84 -10.14 7.92
N VAL A 12 -21.02 -9.47 7.10
CA VAL A 12 -21.07 -9.63 5.64
C VAL A 12 -20.83 -11.11 5.32
N PRO A 13 -21.67 -11.80 4.54
CA PRO A 13 -21.46 -13.23 4.27
C PRO A 13 -20.22 -13.47 3.40
N ALA A 14 -19.59 -14.65 3.54
CA ALA A 14 -18.44 -15.01 2.70
C ALA A 14 -18.78 -15.02 1.20
N SER A 15 -20.01 -15.36 0.84
CA SER A 15 -20.54 -15.30 -0.52
C SER A 15 -20.66 -13.88 -1.10
N ALA A 16 -20.47 -12.84 -0.27
CA ALA A 16 -20.48 -11.46 -0.72
C ALA A 16 -19.22 -11.05 -1.49
N PHE A 17 -18.16 -11.87 -1.48
CA PHE A 17 -16.91 -11.56 -2.16
C PHE A 17 -16.54 -12.63 -3.17
N LYS A 18 -16.04 -12.21 -4.33
CA LYS A 18 -15.37 -13.07 -5.31
C LYS A 18 -14.19 -12.33 -5.94
N ALA A 19 -13.12 -13.04 -6.21
CA ALA A 19 -11.97 -12.54 -6.93
C ALA A 19 -11.84 -13.23 -8.28
N GLY A 20 -11.31 -12.50 -9.25
CA GLY A 20 -10.90 -13.03 -10.54
C GLY A 20 -9.59 -12.37 -10.98
N HIS A 21 -8.78 -13.12 -11.71
CA HIS A 21 -7.51 -12.59 -12.21
C HIS A 21 -7.15 -13.24 -13.54
N GLY A 22 -6.30 -12.58 -14.30
CA GLY A 22 -5.86 -13.13 -15.58
C GLY A 22 -4.75 -12.31 -16.20
N ALA A 23 -3.99 -12.97 -17.07
CA ALA A 23 -2.98 -12.37 -17.91
C ALA A 23 -3.19 -12.78 -19.36
N GLY A 24 -2.66 -11.99 -20.28
CA GLY A 24 -2.76 -12.24 -21.71
C GLY A 24 -1.65 -11.53 -22.48
N GLU A 25 -1.74 -11.58 -23.80
CA GLU A 25 -0.84 -10.83 -24.70
C GLU A 25 -1.30 -9.38 -24.87
N ASP A 26 -2.61 -9.15 -24.70
CA ASP A 26 -3.28 -7.85 -24.79
C ASP A 26 -4.35 -7.70 -23.72
N TRP A 27 -5.01 -6.53 -23.67
CA TRP A 27 -6.06 -6.27 -22.70
C TRP A 27 -7.27 -7.19 -22.87
N GLY A 28 -7.64 -7.53 -24.11
CA GLY A 28 -8.81 -8.37 -24.38
C GLY A 28 -8.63 -9.79 -23.88
N SER A 29 -7.47 -10.41 -24.13
CA SER A 29 -7.12 -11.73 -23.63
C SER A 29 -6.96 -11.76 -22.12
N ALA A 30 -6.35 -10.72 -21.52
CA ALA A 30 -6.19 -10.61 -20.08
C ALA A 30 -7.54 -10.48 -19.36
N VAL A 31 -8.45 -9.61 -19.86
CA VAL A 31 -9.79 -9.45 -19.29
C VAL A 31 -10.62 -10.71 -19.45
N LYS A 32 -10.53 -11.40 -20.59
CA LYS A 32 -11.23 -12.68 -20.80
C LYS A 32 -10.76 -13.76 -19.80
N ALA A 33 -9.44 -13.85 -19.58
CA ALA A 33 -8.89 -14.75 -18.58
C ALA A 33 -9.39 -14.41 -17.17
N CYS A 34 -9.39 -13.12 -16.82
CA CYS A 34 -9.90 -12.64 -15.53
C CYS A 34 -11.39 -12.97 -15.34
N MET A 35 -12.23 -12.73 -16.35
CA MET A 35 -13.66 -13.04 -16.27
C MET A 35 -13.93 -14.54 -16.17
N ASN A 36 -13.14 -15.37 -16.83
CA ASN A 36 -13.23 -16.82 -16.68
C ASN A 36 -12.86 -17.27 -15.25
N SER A 37 -11.85 -16.64 -14.65
CA SER A 37 -11.44 -16.89 -13.26
C SER A 37 -12.48 -16.38 -12.24
N LEU A 38 -13.09 -15.21 -12.50
CA LEU A 38 -14.16 -14.65 -11.65
C LEU A 38 -15.45 -15.46 -11.74
N GLU A 39 -15.70 -16.10 -12.90
CA GLU A 39 -16.96 -16.77 -13.24
C GLU A 39 -18.16 -15.81 -13.20
N THR A 40 -18.86 -15.74 -12.06
CA THR A 40 -19.98 -14.84 -11.84
C THR A 40 -19.75 -14.03 -10.57
N PRO A 41 -19.88 -12.69 -10.61
CA PRO A 41 -19.84 -11.88 -9.39
C PRO A 41 -20.89 -12.32 -8.35
N PRO A 42 -20.71 -11.97 -7.08
CA PRO A 42 -21.74 -12.18 -6.06
C PRO A 42 -23.09 -11.56 -6.48
N VAL A 43 -24.19 -12.21 -6.09
CA VAL A 43 -25.53 -11.65 -6.33
C VAL A 43 -25.64 -10.31 -5.60
N GLY A 44 -26.03 -9.27 -6.31
CA GLY A 44 -26.13 -7.91 -5.78
C GLY A 44 -24.77 -7.21 -5.62
N ALA A 45 -23.71 -7.71 -6.28
CA ALA A 45 -22.40 -7.02 -6.28
C ALA A 45 -22.54 -5.60 -6.81
N ASN A 46 -22.05 -4.64 -6.02
CA ASN A 46 -22.15 -3.20 -6.29
C ASN A 46 -20.82 -2.48 -6.17
N LEU A 47 -19.76 -3.15 -5.71
CA LEU A 47 -18.40 -2.61 -5.63
C LEU A 47 -17.41 -3.57 -6.29
N GLY A 48 -16.54 -3.03 -7.16
CA GLY A 48 -15.39 -3.72 -7.74
C GLY A 48 -14.08 -3.00 -7.40
N LEU A 49 -13.07 -3.78 -7.01
CA LEU A 49 -11.70 -3.28 -6.87
C LEU A 49 -10.89 -3.87 -8.02
N LEU A 50 -10.32 -3.01 -8.87
CA LEU A 50 -9.58 -3.39 -10.08
C LEU A 50 -8.12 -2.94 -9.97
N TYR A 51 -7.23 -3.90 -10.04
CA TYR A 51 -5.79 -3.64 -10.15
C TYR A 51 -5.29 -4.19 -11.48
N ALA A 52 -4.49 -3.39 -12.19
CA ALA A 52 -3.95 -3.77 -13.49
C ALA A 52 -2.46 -3.45 -13.55
N THR A 53 -1.72 -4.23 -14.35
CA THR A 53 -0.32 -3.92 -14.63
C THR A 53 -0.20 -2.68 -15.51
N ASP A 54 0.91 -1.97 -15.42
CA ASP A 54 1.20 -0.78 -16.22
C ASP A 54 1.21 -1.05 -17.74
N ALA A 55 1.37 -2.30 -18.15
CA ALA A 55 1.19 -2.72 -19.53
C ALA A 55 -0.24 -2.48 -20.08
N LEU A 56 -1.22 -2.36 -19.19
CA LEU A 56 -2.63 -2.05 -19.52
C LEU A 56 -3.01 -0.58 -19.29
N ALA A 57 -2.04 0.29 -18.95
CA ALA A 57 -2.36 1.68 -18.60
C ALA A 57 -3.14 2.43 -19.70
N GLY A 58 -2.74 2.25 -20.98
CA GLY A 58 -3.43 2.87 -22.10
C GLY A 58 -4.84 2.32 -22.37
N ASP A 59 -5.09 1.08 -21.99
CA ASP A 59 -6.34 0.36 -22.23
C ASP A 59 -7.29 0.39 -21.03
N LEU A 60 -6.88 0.97 -19.90
CA LEU A 60 -7.64 0.95 -18.66
C LEU A 60 -9.08 1.45 -18.79
N PRO A 61 -9.39 2.52 -19.57
CA PRO A 61 -10.76 2.93 -19.83
C PRO A 61 -11.60 1.84 -20.50
N SER A 62 -11.03 1.11 -21.47
CA SER A 62 -11.68 0.01 -22.18
C SER A 62 -11.91 -1.19 -21.26
N VAL A 63 -10.91 -1.53 -20.44
CA VAL A 63 -11.00 -2.58 -19.41
C VAL A 63 -12.13 -2.28 -18.44
N LEU A 64 -12.18 -1.07 -17.90
CA LEU A 64 -13.21 -0.65 -16.95
C LEU A 64 -14.61 -0.67 -17.57
N ALA A 65 -14.75 -0.16 -18.79
CA ALA A 65 -16.03 -0.17 -19.51
C ALA A 65 -16.54 -1.59 -19.74
N PHE A 66 -15.65 -2.50 -20.19
CA PHE A 66 -15.97 -3.91 -20.39
C PHE A 66 -16.40 -4.61 -19.10
N LEU A 67 -15.64 -4.40 -18.00
CA LEU A 67 -15.98 -5.00 -16.70
C LEU A 67 -17.35 -4.51 -16.21
N ARG A 68 -17.66 -3.23 -16.33
CA ARG A 68 -18.99 -2.68 -15.99
C ARG A 68 -20.11 -3.32 -16.79
N GLU A 69 -19.93 -3.44 -18.10
CA GLU A 69 -20.92 -4.04 -18.97
C GLU A 69 -21.19 -5.49 -18.60
N ARG A 70 -20.13 -6.25 -18.34
CA ARG A 70 -20.22 -7.71 -18.08
C ARG A 70 -20.69 -8.04 -16.67
N THR A 71 -20.28 -7.27 -15.67
CA THR A 71 -20.58 -7.54 -14.27
C THR A 71 -21.82 -6.80 -13.75
N ARG A 72 -22.22 -5.71 -14.42
CA ARG A 72 -23.24 -4.78 -13.96
C ARG A 72 -22.93 -4.09 -12.63
N ILE A 73 -21.68 -4.15 -12.19
CA ILE A 73 -21.20 -3.45 -10.99
C ILE A 73 -21.06 -1.96 -11.35
N GLU A 74 -21.66 -1.12 -10.52
CA GLU A 74 -21.69 0.33 -10.75
C GLU A 74 -20.40 1.00 -10.27
N HIS A 75 -19.99 0.69 -9.03
CA HIS A 75 -18.86 1.35 -8.38
C HIS A 75 -17.56 0.57 -8.55
N TRP A 76 -16.54 1.28 -9.01
CA TRP A 76 -15.20 0.73 -9.21
C TRP A 76 -14.12 1.64 -8.63
N VAL A 77 -13.21 1.04 -7.88
CA VAL A 77 -11.97 1.69 -7.41
C VAL A 77 -10.77 0.84 -7.78
N GLY A 78 -9.60 1.45 -7.86
CA GLY A 78 -8.40 0.68 -8.16
C GLY A 78 -7.24 1.50 -8.66
N ASN A 79 -6.24 0.79 -9.20
CA ASN A 79 -4.95 1.39 -9.48
C ASN A 79 -4.16 0.59 -10.53
N ILE A 80 -3.15 1.24 -11.11
CA ILE A 80 -2.11 0.63 -11.92
C ILE A 80 -0.89 0.34 -11.05
N GLY A 81 -0.31 -0.86 -11.20
CA GLY A 81 0.94 -1.26 -10.56
C GLY A 81 1.94 -1.86 -11.55
N PHE A 82 3.19 -2.04 -11.14
CA PHE A 82 4.18 -2.81 -11.92
C PHE A 82 3.87 -4.31 -11.91
N GLY A 83 3.04 -4.75 -10.99
CA GLY A 83 2.51 -6.09 -10.92
C GLY A 83 1.16 -6.08 -10.24
N VAL A 84 0.42 -7.18 -10.37
CA VAL A 84 -0.83 -7.43 -9.65
C VAL A 84 -0.72 -8.70 -8.83
N ALA A 85 -1.37 -8.67 -7.66
CA ALA A 85 -1.47 -9.76 -6.71
C ALA A 85 -2.86 -10.40 -6.81
N ALA A 86 -2.91 -11.72 -6.76
CA ALA A 86 -4.14 -12.51 -6.68
C ALA A 86 -3.93 -13.69 -5.73
N SER A 87 -4.95 -14.53 -5.52
CA SER A 87 -4.85 -15.69 -4.65
C SER A 87 -3.70 -16.61 -5.08
N GLY A 88 -2.63 -16.66 -4.28
CA GLY A 88 -1.45 -17.51 -4.48
C GLY A 88 -0.58 -17.19 -5.72
N VAL A 89 -0.85 -16.10 -6.46
CA VAL A 89 -0.15 -15.79 -7.71
C VAL A 89 0.14 -14.31 -7.88
N GLU A 90 1.24 -14.00 -8.55
CA GLU A 90 1.68 -12.68 -8.96
C GLU A 90 1.84 -12.59 -10.47
N TYR A 91 1.52 -11.43 -11.05
CA TYR A 91 1.75 -11.15 -12.45
C TYR A 91 2.61 -9.89 -12.60
N HIS A 92 3.74 -10.03 -13.29
CA HIS A 92 4.68 -8.93 -13.53
C HIS A 92 5.04 -8.85 -15.02
N ASN A 93 5.38 -7.64 -15.49
CA ASN A 93 5.94 -7.38 -16.82
C ASN A 93 5.12 -7.91 -18.03
N ARG A 94 3.80 -8.02 -17.87
CA ARG A 94 2.88 -8.43 -18.95
C ARG A 94 1.48 -7.88 -18.71
N PRO A 95 0.61 -7.79 -19.73
CA PRO A 95 -0.79 -7.43 -19.53
C PRO A 95 -1.48 -8.39 -18.57
N ALA A 96 -1.90 -7.88 -17.41
CA ALA A 96 -2.60 -8.68 -16.39
C ALA A 96 -3.47 -7.78 -15.51
N LEU A 97 -4.52 -8.37 -14.95
CA LEU A 97 -5.39 -7.71 -13.99
C LEU A 97 -5.86 -8.68 -12.91
N SER A 98 -6.20 -8.11 -11.77
CA SER A 98 -6.81 -8.77 -10.62
C SER A 98 -8.00 -7.94 -10.14
N VAL A 99 -9.13 -8.58 -9.91
CA VAL A 99 -10.33 -7.92 -9.42
C VAL A 99 -10.85 -8.61 -8.17
N LEU A 100 -11.39 -7.82 -7.25
CA LEU A 100 -12.21 -8.28 -6.13
C LEU A 100 -13.58 -7.61 -6.27
N THR A 101 -14.64 -8.41 -6.34
CA THR A 101 -16.02 -7.91 -6.41
C THR A 101 -16.73 -8.17 -5.10
N ALA A 102 -17.55 -7.22 -4.67
CA ALA A 102 -18.24 -7.26 -3.39
C ALA A 102 -19.72 -6.86 -3.53
N ALA A 103 -20.57 -7.59 -2.78
CA ALA A 103 -21.97 -7.24 -2.55
C ALA A 103 -22.10 -6.69 -1.12
N LEU A 104 -22.17 -5.38 -0.99
CA LEU A 104 -22.21 -4.66 0.28
C LEU A 104 -23.52 -3.84 0.40
N PRO A 105 -24.01 -3.54 1.62
CA PRO A 105 -25.08 -2.56 1.77
C PRO A 105 -24.66 -1.22 1.16
N GLU A 106 -25.53 -0.57 0.40
CA GLU A 106 -25.23 0.73 -0.24
C GLU A 106 -24.81 1.82 0.75
N ALA A 107 -25.35 1.79 1.97
CA ALA A 107 -24.98 2.71 3.02
C ALA A 107 -23.58 2.44 3.60
N ALA A 108 -23.01 1.25 3.37
CA ALA A 108 -21.77 0.81 4.03
C ALA A 108 -20.49 1.32 3.37
N PHE A 109 -20.55 2.02 2.25
CA PHE A 109 -19.36 2.58 1.61
C PHE A 109 -19.63 3.87 0.85
N ARG A 110 -18.57 4.64 0.60
CA ARG A 110 -18.59 5.84 -0.26
C ARG A 110 -17.33 5.90 -1.11
N ILE A 111 -17.50 6.21 -2.40
CA ILE A 111 -16.38 6.43 -3.30
C ILE A 111 -15.81 7.82 -3.03
N MET A 112 -14.52 7.89 -2.78
CA MET A 112 -13.77 9.13 -2.63
C MET A 112 -13.22 9.54 -4.00
N ALA A 113 -13.78 10.60 -4.56
CA ALA A 113 -13.28 11.21 -5.78
C ALA A 113 -11.84 11.72 -5.60
N PRO A 114 -11.05 11.85 -6.69
CA PRO A 114 -9.64 12.26 -6.57
C PRO A 114 -9.52 13.66 -5.94
N VAL A 115 -8.64 13.73 -4.94
CA VAL A 115 -8.15 14.96 -4.32
C VAL A 115 -6.78 15.25 -4.89
N THR A 116 -6.64 16.30 -5.68
CA THR A 116 -5.46 16.55 -6.50
C THR A 116 -4.56 17.66 -5.97
N ASN A 117 -5.08 18.55 -5.13
CA ASN A 117 -4.38 19.75 -4.71
C ASN A 117 -4.40 19.91 -3.18
N GLN A 118 -3.26 20.35 -2.64
CA GLN A 118 -3.08 20.72 -1.25
C GLN A 118 -3.84 22.00 -0.85
N ALA A 119 -3.86 23.02 -1.74
CA ALA A 119 -4.75 24.18 -1.62
C ALA A 119 -6.23 23.77 -1.70
N GLY A 120 -6.48 22.56 -2.12
CA GLY A 120 -7.66 21.75 -2.10
C GLY A 120 -8.01 21.14 -0.74
N ALA A 121 -7.68 21.81 0.40
CA ALA A 121 -8.59 21.72 1.54
C ALA A 121 -10.03 21.75 1.00
N GLY A 122 -10.30 22.53 -0.07
CA GLY A 122 -11.56 22.56 -0.78
C GLY A 122 -12.05 21.24 -1.38
N GLU A 123 -11.21 20.40 -1.98
CA GLU A 123 -11.68 19.13 -2.59
C GLU A 123 -12.03 18.10 -1.52
N ILE A 124 -11.19 17.94 -0.49
CA ILE A 124 -11.49 17.02 0.62
C ILE A 124 -12.60 17.59 1.54
N ASP A 125 -12.64 18.89 1.76
CA ASP A 125 -13.69 19.55 2.53
C ASP A 125 -15.02 19.51 1.78
N LEU A 126 -15.00 19.61 0.44
CA LEU A 126 -16.20 19.42 -0.39
C LEU A 126 -16.72 17.98 -0.28
N PHE A 127 -15.83 16.99 -0.40
CA PHE A 127 -16.20 15.59 -0.20
C PHE A 127 -16.76 15.36 1.22
N ALA A 128 -16.05 15.83 2.24
CA ALA A 128 -16.49 15.69 3.63
C ALA A 128 -17.82 16.42 3.88
N GLY A 129 -18.02 17.60 3.29
CA GLY A 129 -19.28 18.34 3.35
C GLY A 129 -20.44 17.61 2.66
N GLN A 130 -20.21 17.04 1.48
CA GLN A 130 -21.21 16.25 0.75
C GLN A 130 -21.56 14.94 1.48
N GLN A 131 -20.65 14.39 2.26
CA GLN A 131 -20.85 13.17 3.03
C GLN A 131 -21.03 13.42 4.54
N ALA A 132 -21.30 14.66 4.96
CA ALA A 132 -21.30 15.06 6.37
C ALA A 132 -22.22 14.19 7.26
N ASP A 133 -23.42 13.91 6.79
CA ASP A 133 -24.39 13.08 7.52
C ASP A 133 -23.87 11.65 7.65
N TRP A 134 -23.32 11.08 6.57
CA TRP A 134 -22.75 9.74 6.57
C TRP A 134 -21.51 9.64 7.46
N LEU A 135 -20.60 10.62 7.38
CA LEU A 135 -19.39 10.70 8.23
C LEU A 135 -19.75 10.87 9.72
N THR A 136 -20.83 11.60 10.02
CA THR A 136 -21.31 11.79 11.40
C THR A 136 -21.95 10.52 11.97
N GLN A 137 -22.68 9.78 11.13
CA GLN A 137 -23.35 8.53 11.55
C GLN A 137 -22.36 7.38 11.75
N HIS A 138 -21.22 7.40 11.03
CA HIS A 138 -20.25 6.31 11.02
C HIS A 138 -18.90 6.76 11.60
N GLN A 139 -18.63 6.46 12.86
CA GLN A 139 -17.35 6.71 13.51
C GLN A 139 -16.37 5.55 13.29
N GLY A 140 -15.08 5.86 13.06
CA GLY A 140 -14.05 4.83 12.89
C GLY A 140 -14.06 4.17 11.51
N LEU A 141 -14.16 4.98 10.47
CA LEU A 141 -14.13 4.55 9.07
C LEU A 141 -12.84 3.83 8.70
N PHE A 142 -12.92 2.99 7.71
CA PHE A 142 -11.78 2.37 7.05
C PHE A 142 -11.74 2.78 5.58
N GLY A 143 -10.55 3.07 5.04
CA GLY A 143 -10.44 3.47 3.64
C GLY A 143 -9.40 2.67 2.87
N ILE A 144 -9.74 2.28 1.64
CA ILE A 144 -8.79 1.80 0.62
C ILE A 144 -8.53 2.95 -0.32
N VAL A 145 -7.28 3.44 -0.37
CA VAL A 145 -6.93 4.64 -1.14
C VAL A 145 -5.71 4.40 -2.03
N HIS A 146 -5.69 5.09 -3.17
CA HIS A 146 -4.63 5.02 -4.16
C HIS A 146 -4.12 6.42 -4.45
N GLY A 147 -2.79 6.59 -4.49
CA GLY A 147 -2.16 7.89 -4.68
C GLY A 147 -1.31 7.96 -5.95
N ASP A 148 -1.21 9.14 -6.55
CA ASP A 148 -0.28 9.40 -7.65
C ASP A 148 1.07 9.88 -7.08
N PRO A 149 2.18 9.14 -7.28
CA PRO A 149 3.48 9.51 -6.74
C PRO A 149 4.09 10.78 -7.36
N ARG A 150 3.55 11.26 -8.49
CA ARG A 150 3.97 12.51 -9.12
C ARG A 150 3.46 13.75 -8.38
N ASN A 151 2.42 13.57 -7.55
CA ASN A 151 1.89 14.64 -6.71
C ASN A 151 2.79 14.80 -5.46
N GLN A 152 3.59 15.87 -5.44
CA GLN A 152 4.56 16.13 -4.37
C GLN A 152 3.91 16.38 -3.01
N THR A 153 2.61 16.71 -2.98
CA THR A 153 1.86 17.00 -1.77
C THR A 153 1.02 15.80 -1.29
N ILE A 154 1.19 14.64 -1.91
CA ILE A 154 0.37 13.46 -1.64
C ILE A 154 0.37 13.04 -0.17
N GLY A 155 1.50 13.19 0.54
CA GLY A 155 1.59 12.89 1.97
C GLY A 155 0.72 13.80 2.83
N GLU A 156 0.60 15.06 2.47
CA GLU A 156 -0.24 16.04 3.17
C GLU A 156 -1.72 15.82 2.84
N ILE A 157 -2.03 15.52 1.58
CA ILE A 157 -3.38 15.13 1.15
C ILE A 157 -3.84 13.89 1.92
N LEU A 158 -2.96 12.88 2.05
CA LEU A 158 -3.25 11.66 2.80
C LEU A 158 -3.54 11.95 4.29
N ALA A 159 -2.69 12.76 4.92
CA ALA A 159 -2.87 13.15 6.33
C ALA A 159 -4.18 13.93 6.55
N LEU A 160 -4.48 14.85 5.63
CA LEU A 160 -5.73 15.63 5.65
C LEU A 160 -6.95 14.73 5.45
N ALA A 161 -6.93 13.82 4.48
CA ALA A 161 -8.02 12.88 4.21
C ALA A 161 -8.28 11.97 5.44
N ALA A 162 -7.22 11.41 6.04
CA ALA A 162 -7.36 10.61 7.25
C ALA A 162 -7.99 11.40 8.41
N ALA A 163 -7.59 12.66 8.58
CA ALA A 163 -8.12 13.53 9.63
C ALA A 163 -9.59 13.93 9.36
N ARG A 164 -9.94 14.38 8.15
CA ARG A 164 -11.29 14.82 7.79
C ARG A 164 -12.32 13.69 7.80
N CYS A 165 -11.90 12.51 7.36
CA CYS A 165 -12.78 11.33 7.37
C CYS A 165 -12.74 10.56 8.69
N SER A 166 -11.89 10.95 9.67
CA SER A 166 -11.67 10.20 10.92
C SER A 166 -11.43 8.71 10.66
N GLY A 167 -10.73 8.40 9.57
CA GLY A 167 -10.59 7.07 9.01
C GLY A 167 -9.18 6.50 9.13
N PHE A 168 -9.10 5.18 9.18
CA PHE A 168 -7.84 4.44 9.03
C PHE A 168 -7.67 4.08 7.55
N LEU A 169 -6.70 4.71 6.88
CA LEU A 169 -6.50 4.53 5.45
C LEU A 169 -5.39 3.51 5.16
N VAL A 170 -5.63 2.62 4.20
CA VAL A 170 -4.61 1.71 3.66
C VAL A 170 -4.68 1.70 2.13
N GLY A 171 -3.63 1.21 1.49
CA GLY A 171 -3.56 1.17 0.04
C GLY A 171 -2.13 1.33 -0.47
N GLY A 172 -1.97 2.04 -1.58
CA GLY A 172 -0.63 2.28 -2.11
C GLY A 172 -0.59 3.28 -3.26
N MET A 173 0.64 3.60 -3.63
CA MET A 173 0.93 4.54 -4.70
C MET A 173 0.96 3.83 -6.05
N THR A 174 0.41 4.46 -7.06
CA THR A 174 0.50 4.01 -8.45
C THR A 174 1.95 3.77 -8.85
N ALA A 175 2.20 2.72 -9.62
CA ALA A 175 3.49 2.46 -10.21
C ALA A 175 3.34 2.16 -11.70
N SER A 176 3.97 2.95 -12.56
CA SER A 176 3.83 2.83 -14.01
C SER A 176 5.05 3.40 -14.74
N ARG A 177 5.38 2.80 -15.88
CA ARG A 177 6.32 3.33 -16.87
C ARG A 177 5.66 4.32 -17.85
N GLY A 178 4.33 4.40 -17.81
CA GLY A 178 3.51 5.25 -18.69
C GLY A 178 2.57 6.16 -17.89
N ALA A 179 1.26 6.02 -18.11
CA ALA A 179 0.24 6.79 -17.42
C ALA A 179 0.04 6.28 -15.96
N PHE A 180 -0.17 7.19 -15.04
CA PHE A 180 -0.36 6.91 -13.61
C PHE A 180 -1.85 6.92 -13.25
N HIS A 181 -2.59 6.03 -13.88
CA HIS A 181 -4.03 5.98 -13.73
C HIS A 181 -4.46 5.33 -12.41
N GLN A 182 -5.52 5.88 -11.85
CA GLN A 182 -6.30 5.37 -10.73
C GLN A 182 -7.75 5.21 -11.17
N ILE A 183 -8.57 4.57 -10.38
CA ILE A 183 -10.00 4.38 -10.62
C ILE A 183 -10.79 4.82 -9.40
N ALA A 184 -11.73 5.73 -9.59
CA ALA A 184 -12.77 6.14 -8.65
C ALA A 184 -14.04 6.41 -9.45
N ASP A 185 -14.79 5.36 -9.75
CA ASP A 185 -15.90 5.28 -10.72
C ASP A 185 -15.53 5.64 -12.16
N ARG A 186 -14.42 6.27 -12.37
CA ARG A 186 -13.83 6.61 -13.68
C ARG A 186 -12.30 6.54 -13.58
N VAL A 187 -11.65 6.43 -14.71
CA VAL A 187 -10.20 6.57 -14.78
C VAL A 187 -9.82 8.01 -14.45
N THR A 188 -8.86 8.16 -13.53
CA THR A 188 -8.38 9.45 -13.02
C THR A 188 -6.88 9.39 -12.75
N GLU A 189 -6.25 10.50 -12.41
CA GLU A 189 -4.83 10.62 -12.08
C GLU A 189 -4.56 11.86 -11.20
N ALA A 190 -3.30 12.05 -10.83
CA ALA A 190 -2.74 13.23 -10.15
C ALA A 190 -3.15 13.44 -8.68
N GLY A 191 -3.93 12.57 -8.07
CA GLY A 191 -4.42 12.78 -6.71
C GLY A 191 -4.44 11.54 -5.83
N LEU A 192 -5.18 11.65 -4.73
CA LEU A 192 -5.57 10.56 -3.84
C LEU A 192 -7.05 10.24 -4.08
N SER A 193 -7.38 9.00 -4.37
CA SER A 193 -8.76 8.53 -4.57
C SER A 193 -8.97 7.16 -3.96
N GLY A 194 -10.23 6.71 -3.81
CA GLY A 194 -10.49 5.38 -3.29
C GLY A 194 -11.91 5.14 -2.82
N VAL A 195 -12.07 4.33 -1.78
CA VAL A 195 -13.35 4.01 -1.16
C VAL A 195 -13.22 4.04 0.36
N LEU A 196 -14.21 4.62 1.03
CA LEU A 196 -14.36 4.57 2.47
C LEU A 196 -15.45 3.55 2.83
N PHE A 197 -15.20 2.76 3.86
CA PHE A 197 -16.12 1.78 4.42
C PHE A 197 -16.58 2.22 5.80
N ALA A 198 -17.86 2.06 6.04
CA ALA A 198 -18.44 2.19 7.37
C ALA A 198 -18.03 0.99 8.25
N PRO A 199 -18.08 1.14 9.59
CA PRO A 199 -17.66 0.09 10.52
C PRO A 199 -18.42 -1.24 10.37
N GLU A 200 -19.58 -1.24 9.74
CA GLU A 200 -20.39 -2.44 9.44
C GLU A 200 -19.70 -3.38 8.44
N VAL A 201 -18.65 -2.89 7.74
CA VAL A 201 -17.73 -3.72 6.96
C VAL A 201 -16.46 -3.91 7.80
N PRO A 202 -16.39 -4.97 8.62
CA PRO A 202 -15.26 -5.15 9.53
C PRO A 202 -14.02 -5.56 8.74
N ILE A 203 -12.93 -4.82 8.98
CA ILE A 203 -11.64 -5.03 8.29
C ILE A 203 -10.53 -5.08 9.34
N ALA A 204 -9.67 -6.10 9.22
CA ALA A 204 -8.43 -6.21 9.99
C ALA A 204 -7.23 -5.96 9.09
N VAL A 205 -6.24 -5.21 9.57
CA VAL A 205 -5.09 -4.82 8.76
C VAL A 205 -3.77 -5.11 9.43
N GLY A 206 -2.74 -5.32 8.64
CA GLY A 206 -1.36 -5.46 9.08
C GLY A 206 -0.37 -4.93 8.09
N LEU A 207 0.78 -4.51 8.63
CA LEU A 207 1.94 -4.05 7.88
C LEU A 207 3.09 -5.03 8.08
N THR A 208 3.76 -5.41 7.00
CA THR A 208 5.00 -6.19 7.02
C THR A 208 6.14 -5.40 6.40
N GLN A 209 7.34 -5.56 6.95
CA GLN A 209 8.54 -4.85 6.52
C GLN A 209 9.51 -5.81 5.83
N GLY A 210 10.27 -5.29 4.85
CA GLY A 210 11.21 -6.07 4.04
C GLY A 210 12.69 -5.81 4.33
N CYS A 211 12.96 -5.09 5.43
CA CYS A 211 14.32 -4.71 5.80
C CYS A 211 14.65 -5.15 7.23
N SER A 212 15.89 -5.55 7.46
CA SER A 212 16.43 -5.77 8.81
C SER A 212 17.19 -4.54 9.28
N LEU A 213 16.97 -4.13 10.54
CA LEU A 213 17.70 -3.04 11.16
C LEU A 213 19.15 -3.44 11.42
N ILE A 214 20.07 -2.50 11.24
CA ILE A 214 21.51 -2.66 11.53
C ILE A 214 22.01 -1.52 12.42
N GLY A 215 23.03 -1.79 13.21
CA GLY A 215 23.57 -0.82 14.17
C GLY A 215 22.57 -0.48 15.29
N ALA A 216 22.87 0.57 16.03
CA ALA A 216 22.05 1.07 17.13
C ALA A 216 21.10 2.17 16.66
N ALA A 217 19.97 2.33 17.35
CA ALA A 217 19.11 3.49 17.15
C ALA A 217 19.78 4.77 17.70
N ARG A 218 19.99 5.75 16.84
CA ARG A 218 20.77 6.98 17.10
C ARG A 218 19.91 8.22 17.03
N THR A 219 20.48 9.39 17.32
CA THR A 219 19.78 10.67 17.22
C THR A 219 20.52 11.56 16.22
N ILE A 220 19.80 12.11 15.25
CA ILE A 220 20.28 13.14 14.35
C ILE A 220 20.50 14.40 15.19
N THR A 221 21.74 14.93 15.19
CA THR A 221 22.07 16.13 15.96
C THR A 221 22.21 17.37 15.08
N GLU A 222 22.47 17.19 13.77
CA GLU A 222 22.52 18.28 12.80
C GLU A 222 22.00 17.79 11.44
N ALA A 223 20.95 18.43 10.92
CA ALA A 223 20.39 18.15 9.59
C ALA A 223 19.63 19.36 9.04
N ALA A 224 19.56 19.45 7.70
CA ALA A 224 18.74 20.39 6.96
C ALA A 224 18.38 19.79 5.59
N ASP A 225 17.15 19.99 5.13
CA ASP A 225 16.67 19.66 3.77
C ASP A 225 17.04 18.24 3.30
N GLY A 226 16.92 17.25 4.19
CA GLY A 226 17.25 15.85 3.87
C GLY A 226 18.75 15.52 3.92
N VAL A 227 19.63 16.51 4.23
CA VAL A 227 21.06 16.29 4.44
C VAL A 227 21.34 16.15 5.93
N ILE A 228 21.93 15.05 6.36
CA ILE A 228 22.32 14.76 7.73
C ILE A 228 23.80 15.01 7.86
N ALA A 229 24.17 16.01 8.65
CA ALA A 229 25.56 16.40 8.89
C ALA A 229 26.14 15.70 10.12
N ALA A 230 25.37 15.55 11.20
CA ALA A 230 25.82 14.90 12.43
C ALA A 230 24.77 13.95 13.04
N ILE A 231 25.26 12.83 13.57
CA ILE A 231 24.52 11.82 14.33
C ILE A 231 25.27 11.61 15.65
N ASP A 232 24.55 11.69 16.80
CA ASP A 232 25.12 11.61 18.15
C ASP A 232 26.35 12.54 18.36
N GLY A 233 26.32 13.74 17.74
CA GLY A 233 27.40 14.73 17.81
C GLY A 233 28.65 14.41 16.99
N ARG A 234 28.60 13.39 16.12
CA ARG A 234 29.71 12.95 15.25
C ARG A 234 29.34 13.14 13.78
N PRO A 235 30.32 13.27 12.85
CA PRO A 235 30.01 13.30 11.42
C PRO A 235 29.13 12.10 11.00
N ALA A 236 28.04 12.38 10.29
CA ALA A 236 27.04 11.37 9.97
C ALA A 236 27.60 10.19 9.16
N LEU A 237 28.56 10.47 8.26
CA LEU A 237 29.22 9.43 7.46
C LEU A 237 30.13 8.52 8.29
N GLU A 238 30.75 9.00 9.36
CA GLU A 238 31.56 8.14 10.26
C GLU A 238 30.67 7.14 10.99
N VAL A 239 29.58 7.66 11.58
CA VAL A 239 28.59 6.82 12.27
C VAL A 239 27.96 5.81 11.31
N PHE A 240 27.63 6.24 10.10
CA PHE A 240 27.12 5.36 9.05
C PHE A 240 28.09 4.22 8.72
N LYS A 241 29.38 4.52 8.49
CA LYS A 241 30.42 3.52 8.20
C LYS A 241 30.60 2.52 9.33
N GLU A 242 30.54 2.98 10.57
CA GLU A 242 30.60 2.14 11.76
C GLU A 242 29.45 1.13 11.77
N ASP A 243 28.23 1.61 11.55
CA ASP A 243 27.02 0.78 11.62
C ASP A 243 26.90 -0.23 10.45
N ILE A 244 27.34 0.12 9.24
CA ILE A 244 27.29 -0.80 8.08
C ILE A 244 28.44 -1.81 8.06
N GLY A 245 29.45 -1.62 8.87
CA GLY A 245 30.61 -2.51 9.00
C GLY A 245 31.69 -2.27 7.93
N GLU A 246 32.90 -2.75 8.20
CA GLU A 246 34.12 -2.48 7.41
C GLU A 246 34.00 -2.83 5.94
N LEU A 247 33.41 -3.99 5.61
CA LEU A 247 33.29 -4.48 4.23
C LEU A 247 32.54 -3.51 3.30
N LEU A 248 31.44 -2.93 3.77
CA LEU A 248 30.65 -1.94 3.02
C LEU A 248 31.25 -0.54 3.13
N ALA A 249 31.85 -0.19 4.25
CA ALA A 249 32.50 1.11 4.48
C ALA A 249 33.67 1.36 3.52
N HIS A 250 34.38 0.31 3.06
CA HIS A 250 35.45 0.41 2.07
C HIS A 250 34.96 0.69 0.64
N ASN A 251 33.69 0.39 0.32
CA ASN A 251 33.12 0.60 -1.01
C ASN A 251 31.70 1.16 -0.95
N LEU A 252 31.59 2.44 -0.62
CA LEU A 252 30.31 3.15 -0.48
C LEU A 252 29.44 3.14 -1.76
N ARG A 253 30.00 2.85 -2.95
CA ARG A 253 29.22 2.69 -4.19
C ARG A 253 28.29 1.46 -4.14
N ARG A 254 28.62 0.45 -3.35
CA ARG A 254 27.82 -0.78 -3.19
C ARG A 254 26.70 -0.63 -2.18
N VAL A 255 26.62 0.48 -1.49
CA VAL A 255 25.60 0.76 -0.47
C VAL A 255 24.26 1.15 -1.10
N GLY A 256 24.32 1.83 -2.26
CA GLY A 256 23.13 2.28 -2.99
C GLY A 256 22.18 1.12 -3.33
N GLY A 257 20.89 1.27 -2.99
CA GLY A 257 19.85 0.26 -3.20
C GLY A 257 19.93 -0.98 -2.28
N TYR A 258 20.88 -1.02 -1.34
CA TYR A 258 21.05 -2.12 -0.39
C TYR A 258 20.92 -1.66 1.07
N ILE A 259 21.49 -0.50 1.41
CA ILE A 259 21.39 0.11 2.74
C ILE A 259 20.48 1.35 2.65
N PHE A 260 19.65 1.52 3.66
CA PHE A 260 18.65 2.57 3.76
C PHE A 260 18.67 3.21 5.14
N ALA A 261 18.08 4.40 5.26
CA ALA A 261 17.76 5.01 6.54
C ALA A 261 16.40 4.50 7.03
N ALA A 262 16.32 4.10 8.28
CA ALA A 262 15.11 3.70 8.98
C ALA A 262 14.77 4.75 10.05
N PHE A 263 13.56 5.30 9.99
CA PHE A 263 13.06 6.27 10.97
C PHE A 263 11.98 5.63 11.82
N PRO A 264 12.24 5.33 13.10
CA PRO A 264 11.25 4.72 13.99
C PRO A 264 9.97 5.56 14.03
N VAL A 265 8.83 4.90 13.95
CA VAL A 265 7.51 5.54 14.06
C VAL A 265 7.17 5.64 15.54
N ALA A 266 7.01 6.88 16.03
CA ALA A 266 6.53 7.12 17.38
C ALA A 266 5.13 6.50 17.53
N ASP A 267 4.85 5.92 18.69
CA ASP A 267 3.56 5.29 19.03
C ASP A 267 3.18 4.05 18.17
N SER A 268 4.16 3.43 17.48
CA SER A 268 3.96 2.11 16.89
C SER A 268 4.03 1.04 17.98
N ASP A 269 3.00 0.20 18.07
CA ASP A 269 2.93 -0.94 18.97
C ASP A 269 3.66 -2.18 18.41
N THR A 270 4.04 -2.14 17.14
CA THR A 270 4.78 -3.20 16.43
C THR A 270 6.24 -2.84 16.15
N GLY A 271 6.68 -1.66 16.58
CA GLY A 271 8.05 -1.16 16.35
C GLY A 271 8.32 -0.79 14.88
N ASP A 272 7.29 -0.30 14.18
CA ASP A 272 7.40 0.08 12.77
C ASP A 272 8.38 1.24 12.56
N TYR A 273 8.98 1.27 11.39
CA TYR A 273 9.87 2.34 10.94
C TYR A 273 9.63 2.69 9.47
N LEU A 274 9.87 3.94 9.13
CA LEU A 274 9.83 4.42 7.75
C LEU A 274 11.19 4.20 7.11
N VAL A 275 11.24 3.46 6.02
CA VAL A 275 12.47 3.26 5.25
C VAL A 275 12.59 4.35 4.20
N ARG A 276 13.79 4.93 4.05
CA ARG A 276 14.09 5.96 3.04
C ARG A 276 15.41 5.68 2.35
N ASN A 277 15.41 5.90 1.06
CA ASN A 277 16.64 5.78 0.27
C ASN A 277 17.70 6.78 0.74
N LEU A 278 18.95 6.34 0.74
CA LEU A 278 20.08 7.24 0.76
C LEU A 278 20.22 7.84 -0.65
N THR A 279 20.09 9.15 -0.75
CA THR A 279 20.15 9.89 -2.02
C THR A 279 21.54 10.42 -2.34
N GLY A 280 22.42 10.50 -1.33
CA GLY A 280 23.79 10.94 -1.51
C GLY A 280 24.69 10.61 -0.32
N ILE A 281 25.98 10.50 -0.60
CA ILE A 281 27.05 10.38 0.39
C ILE A 281 28.14 11.36 -0.03
N ASP A 282 28.50 12.28 0.85
CA ASP A 282 29.58 13.26 0.65
C ASP A 282 30.76 12.93 1.58
N PRO A 283 31.81 12.26 1.07
CA PRO A 283 32.99 11.95 1.86
C PRO A 283 33.81 13.19 2.26
N GLY A 284 33.73 14.26 1.47
CA GLY A 284 34.50 15.49 1.74
C GLY A 284 33.97 16.28 2.93
N GLN A 285 32.65 16.26 3.14
CA GLN A 285 32.00 16.96 4.24
C GLN A 285 31.47 15.98 5.34
N GLY A 286 31.68 14.69 5.19
CA GLY A 286 31.25 13.69 6.18
C GLY A 286 29.73 13.56 6.32
N ARG A 287 28.96 13.87 5.26
CA ARG A 287 27.49 13.94 5.26
C ARG A 287 26.84 12.79 4.51
N ILE A 288 25.59 12.52 4.86
CA ILE A 288 24.70 11.62 4.11
C ILE A 288 23.38 12.34 3.80
N SER A 289 22.73 11.98 2.68
CA SER A 289 21.45 12.54 2.29
C SER A 289 20.39 11.45 2.18
N VAL A 290 19.15 11.78 2.54
CA VAL A 290 18.00 10.88 2.52
C VAL A 290 16.84 11.46 1.71
N ALA A 291 15.95 10.59 1.24
CA ALA A 291 14.83 10.93 0.36
C ALA A 291 13.63 11.55 1.10
N GLU A 292 13.86 12.29 2.16
CA GLU A 292 12.83 13.12 2.82
C GLU A 292 13.50 14.22 3.66
N PRO A 293 12.82 15.32 3.98
CA PRO A 293 13.27 16.30 4.94
C PRO A 293 13.46 15.68 6.32
N VAL A 294 14.59 16.01 6.98
CA VAL A 294 14.89 15.54 8.33
C VAL A 294 15.40 16.71 9.18
N GLU A 295 15.07 16.64 10.48
CA GLU A 295 15.44 17.66 11.45
C GLU A 295 16.27 17.07 12.59
N ALA A 296 17.02 17.92 13.28
CA ALA A 296 17.72 17.57 14.50
C ALA A 296 16.72 17.09 15.58
N GLY A 297 17.15 16.11 16.37
CA GLY A 297 16.31 15.45 17.39
C GLY A 297 15.57 14.19 16.88
N ARG A 298 15.45 14.00 15.58
CA ARG A 298 14.82 12.82 15.01
C ARG A 298 15.66 11.56 15.24
N ARG A 299 15.02 10.45 15.57
CA ARG A 299 15.69 9.15 15.69
C ARG A 299 15.95 8.57 14.29
N ILE A 300 17.10 7.95 14.13
CA ILE A 300 17.52 7.24 12.92
C ILE A 300 18.20 5.91 13.29
N GLN A 301 18.01 4.92 12.44
CA GLN A 301 18.79 3.69 12.41
C GLN A 301 19.01 3.34 10.94
N PHE A 302 20.02 2.54 10.64
CA PHE A 302 20.18 2.04 9.28
C PHE A 302 19.50 0.67 9.14
N CYS A 303 19.17 0.30 7.89
CA CYS A 303 18.59 -1.01 7.61
C CYS A 303 19.04 -1.50 6.23
N ARG A 304 18.92 -2.81 6.01
CA ARG A 304 19.21 -3.44 4.72
C ARG A 304 18.05 -4.31 4.28
N ARG A 305 17.89 -4.48 2.97
CA ARG A 305 16.99 -5.48 2.43
C ARG A 305 17.47 -6.87 2.84
N ASP A 306 16.52 -7.69 3.30
CA ASP A 306 16.85 -9.01 3.84
C ASP A 306 15.66 -9.95 3.57
N HIS A 307 15.88 -10.96 2.72
CA HIS A 307 14.87 -11.94 2.33
C HIS A 307 14.32 -12.71 3.55
N ASP A 308 15.18 -13.23 4.41
CA ASP A 308 14.77 -14.08 5.54
C ASP A 308 14.02 -13.24 6.60
N ALA A 309 14.46 -12.01 6.82
CA ALA A 309 13.75 -11.07 7.67
C ALA A 309 12.37 -10.74 7.10
N ALA A 310 12.28 -10.51 5.79
CA ALA A 310 11.00 -10.23 5.11
C ALA A 310 10.03 -11.41 5.17
N LEU A 311 10.50 -12.65 4.97
CA LEU A 311 9.69 -13.86 5.13
C LEU A 311 9.20 -14.04 6.56
N THR A 312 10.09 -13.86 7.53
CA THR A 312 9.76 -13.99 8.95
C THR A 312 8.71 -12.96 9.36
N ASP A 313 8.92 -11.72 8.96
CA ASP A 313 8.00 -10.63 9.30
C ASP A 313 6.65 -10.73 8.57
N LEU A 314 6.63 -11.20 7.31
CA LEU A 314 5.40 -11.49 6.58
C LEU A 314 4.57 -12.56 7.30
N LYS A 315 5.18 -13.68 7.70
CA LYS A 315 4.52 -14.74 8.48
C LYS A 315 3.97 -14.21 9.81
N ARG A 316 4.78 -13.42 10.54
CA ARG A 316 4.33 -12.77 11.78
C ARG A 316 3.11 -11.91 11.52
N MET A 317 3.18 -11.01 10.55
CA MET A 317 2.10 -10.08 10.23
C MET A 317 0.80 -10.81 9.88
N VAL A 318 0.85 -11.82 8.99
CA VAL A 318 -0.36 -12.55 8.58
C VAL A 318 -1.00 -13.28 9.77
N ARG A 319 -0.19 -13.92 10.63
CA ARG A 319 -0.68 -14.60 11.85
C ARG A 319 -1.27 -13.61 12.84
N ASP A 320 -0.64 -12.48 13.06
CA ASP A 320 -1.10 -11.43 13.97
C ASP A 320 -2.44 -10.82 13.49
N VAL A 321 -2.58 -10.55 12.18
CA VAL A 321 -3.83 -10.03 11.62
C VAL A 321 -4.94 -11.07 11.75
N LYS A 322 -4.65 -12.34 11.40
CA LYS A 322 -5.59 -13.45 11.51
C LYS A 322 -6.07 -13.66 12.96
N ALA A 323 -5.15 -13.59 13.92
CA ALA A 323 -5.48 -13.72 15.34
C ALA A 323 -6.36 -12.57 15.83
N ARG A 324 -6.04 -11.33 15.43
CA ARG A 324 -6.85 -10.13 15.77
C ARG A 324 -8.20 -10.08 15.06
N ALA A 325 -8.32 -10.69 13.89
CA ALA A 325 -9.56 -10.79 13.16
C ALA A 325 -10.64 -11.52 13.99
N GLY A 326 -10.27 -12.56 14.73
CA GLY A 326 -11.18 -13.31 15.59
C GLY A 326 -12.28 -14.09 14.84
N ALA A 327 -12.26 -14.04 13.49
CA ALA A 327 -13.16 -14.71 12.58
C ALA A 327 -12.40 -15.14 11.31
N ALA A 328 -12.94 -16.08 10.56
CA ALA A 328 -12.37 -16.47 9.27
C ALA A 328 -12.48 -15.30 8.26
N PRO A 329 -11.39 -14.88 7.62
CA PRO A 329 -11.45 -13.84 6.62
C PRO A 329 -12.24 -14.30 5.40
N LYS A 330 -13.02 -13.40 4.82
CA LYS A 330 -13.90 -13.65 3.66
C LYS A 330 -13.26 -13.24 2.35
N ALA A 331 -12.39 -12.23 2.41
CA ALA A 331 -11.60 -11.75 1.28
C ALA A 331 -10.38 -10.98 1.80
N ALA A 332 -9.41 -10.73 0.93
CA ALA A 332 -8.23 -9.95 1.24
C ALA A 332 -7.87 -8.97 0.12
N LEU A 333 -7.24 -7.86 0.52
CA LEU A 333 -6.45 -7.02 -0.37
C LEU A 333 -5.01 -7.04 0.10
N TYR A 334 -4.08 -7.08 -0.85
CA TYR A 334 -2.66 -7.02 -0.56
C TYR A 334 -1.96 -5.98 -1.43
N PHE A 335 -1.33 -5.00 -0.79
CA PHE A 335 -0.58 -3.93 -1.41
C PHE A 335 0.89 -4.11 -1.06
N SER A 336 1.74 -4.36 -2.05
CA SER A 336 3.16 -4.64 -1.85
C SER A 336 4.03 -3.64 -2.60
N CYS A 337 5.18 -3.32 -2.02
CA CYS A 337 6.17 -2.48 -2.70
C CYS A 337 6.76 -3.20 -3.90
N ILE A 338 6.96 -2.47 -5.00
CA ILE A 338 7.67 -3.00 -6.19
C ILE A 338 9.06 -3.58 -5.84
N ALA A 339 9.67 -3.09 -4.78
CA ALA A 339 10.95 -3.60 -4.29
C ALA A 339 10.83 -4.95 -3.53
N ARG A 340 9.62 -5.46 -3.33
CA ARG A 340 9.30 -6.80 -2.82
C ARG A 340 9.08 -7.75 -4.01
N GLY A 341 8.08 -8.59 -4.00
CA GLY A 341 7.78 -9.50 -5.11
C GLY A 341 9.02 -10.27 -5.60
N PRO A 342 9.18 -10.46 -6.92
CA PRO A 342 10.28 -11.25 -7.48
C PRO A 342 11.67 -10.76 -7.09
N SER A 343 11.85 -9.46 -6.88
CA SER A 343 13.16 -8.88 -6.54
C SER A 343 13.62 -9.17 -5.11
N LEU A 344 12.74 -9.59 -4.21
CA LEU A 344 13.04 -9.93 -2.83
C LEU A 344 12.72 -11.39 -2.52
N PHE A 345 11.60 -11.93 -3.04
CA PHE A 345 11.10 -13.26 -2.73
C PHE A 345 11.36 -14.30 -3.84
N GLY A 346 11.80 -13.87 -5.05
CA GLY A 346 11.99 -14.76 -6.19
C GLY A 346 10.77 -14.86 -7.11
N ASP A 347 10.93 -15.54 -8.25
CA ASP A 347 9.99 -15.49 -9.38
C ASP A 347 8.74 -16.37 -9.23
N GLU A 348 8.61 -17.14 -8.16
CA GLU A 348 7.57 -18.16 -8.00
C GLU A 348 6.34 -17.71 -7.20
N SER A 349 6.08 -16.40 -7.09
CA SER A 349 4.96 -15.85 -6.28
C SER A 349 5.05 -16.25 -4.80
N GLU A 350 6.25 -16.35 -4.25
CA GLU A 350 6.49 -16.86 -2.90
C GLU A 350 5.75 -16.02 -1.85
N GLU A 351 5.72 -14.70 -2.03
CA GLU A 351 5.01 -13.78 -1.13
C GLU A 351 3.53 -14.11 -1.04
N LEU A 352 2.84 -14.29 -2.16
CA LEU A 352 1.40 -14.59 -2.21
C LEU A 352 1.08 -16.03 -1.80
N ARG A 353 1.94 -16.98 -2.16
CA ARG A 353 1.81 -18.38 -1.71
C ARG A 353 1.92 -18.50 -0.20
N LEU A 354 2.81 -17.72 0.43
CA LEU A 354 2.94 -17.69 1.88
C LEU A 354 1.68 -17.13 2.53
N ILE A 355 1.12 -16.03 1.99
CA ILE A 355 -0.14 -15.46 2.48
C ILE A 355 -1.26 -16.50 2.38
N GLU A 356 -1.39 -17.18 1.24
CA GLU A 356 -2.40 -18.23 1.04
C GLU A 356 -2.19 -19.43 1.98
N ALA A 357 -0.95 -19.85 2.21
CA ALA A 357 -0.65 -20.95 3.13
C ALA A 357 -1.07 -20.64 4.58
N GLU A 358 -0.94 -19.39 5.02
CA GLU A 358 -1.32 -18.97 6.38
C GLU A 358 -2.83 -18.66 6.53
N LEU A 359 -3.47 -18.12 5.49
CA LEU A 359 -4.89 -17.73 5.53
C LEU A 359 -5.84 -18.85 5.05
N GLY A 360 -5.35 -19.76 4.21
CA GLY A 360 -6.19 -20.61 3.35
C GLY A 360 -6.55 -19.92 2.05
N THR A 361 -7.19 -20.65 1.15
CA THR A 361 -7.64 -20.09 -0.13
C THR A 361 -8.85 -19.19 0.09
N ILE A 362 -8.65 -17.89 -0.05
CA ILE A 362 -9.67 -16.85 0.02
C ILE A 362 -9.57 -15.93 -1.19
N PRO A 363 -10.67 -15.27 -1.61
CA PRO A 363 -10.62 -14.24 -2.63
C PRO A 363 -9.58 -13.15 -2.26
N LEU A 364 -8.52 -13.01 -3.07
CA LEU A 364 -7.49 -12.00 -2.84
C LEU A 364 -7.21 -11.22 -4.12
N SER A 365 -7.07 -9.92 -4.00
CA SER A 365 -6.66 -9.01 -5.06
C SER A 365 -5.69 -7.96 -4.52
N GLY A 366 -4.95 -7.30 -5.39
CA GLY A 366 -4.02 -6.24 -5.01
C GLY A 366 -3.01 -5.91 -6.09
N PHE A 367 -1.99 -5.13 -5.73
CA PHE A 367 -0.98 -4.69 -6.69
C PHE A 367 0.38 -4.43 -6.04
N PHE A 368 1.40 -4.33 -6.90
CA PHE A 368 2.76 -3.94 -6.54
C PHE A 368 2.97 -2.48 -6.94
N GLY A 369 3.05 -1.61 -5.91
CA GLY A 369 3.06 -0.16 -6.03
C GLY A 369 4.40 0.48 -5.71
N ASN A 370 4.45 1.81 -5.82
CA ASN A 370 5.62 2.63 -5.49
C ASN A 370 5.49 3.29 -4.11
N GLY A 371 5.20 2.48 -3.11
CA GLY A 371 4.97 2.87 -1.72
C GLY A 371 3.58 2.46 -1.24
N GLU A 372 3.50 2.12 0.04
CA GLU A 372 2.30 1.59 0.68
C GLU A 372 1.75 2.61 1.67
N ILE A 373 0.43 2.72 1.69
CA ILE A 373 -0.29 3.59 2.61
C ILE A 373 -0.75 2.75 3.81
N PHE A 374 -0.35 3.18 5.00
CA PHE A 374 -0.82 2.58 6.25
C PHE A 374 -1.11 3.68 7.26
N ASN A 375 -2.38 3.81 7.62
CA ASN A 375 -2.95 4.93 8.36
C ASN A 375 -2.78 6.26 7.58
N ASN A 376 -2.09 7.23 8.13
CA ASN A 376 -1.83 8.54 7.53
C ASN A 376 -0.38 8.70 7.06
N ARG A 377 0.32 7.60 6.79
CA ARG A 377 1.75 7.58 6.44
C ARG A 377 2.01 6.79 5.18
N LEU A 378 3.04 7.22 4.47
CA LEU A 378 3.58 6.52 3.31
C LEU A 378 4.82 5.72 3.71
N TYR A 379 4.73 4.42 3.50
CA TYR A 379 5.81 3.46 3.72
C TYR A 379 6.43 3.04 2.39
N THR A 380 7.63 2.50 2.45
CA THR A 380 8.33 1.87 1.33
C THR A 380 9.00 0.58 1.79
N TYR A 381 9.22 -0.35 0.88
CA TYR A 381 9.77 -1.68 1.18
C TYR A 381 8.87 -2.53 2.08
N THR A 382 7.58 -2.24 2.10
CA THR A 382 6.59 -2.87 2.96
C THR A 382 5.53 -3.63 2.17
N GLY A 383 4.69 -4.36 2.87
CA GLY A 383 3.44 -4.91 2.36
C GLY A 383 2.32 -4.64 3.35
N VAL A 384 1.14 -4.34 2.85
CA VAL A 384 -0.06 -4.08 3.64
C VAL A 384 -1.13 -5.09 3.29
N LEU A 385 -1.61 -5.82 4.29
CA LEU A 385 -2.69 -6.78 4.17
C LEU A 385 -3.95 -6.23 4.82
N ALA A 386 -5.06 -6.25 4.10
CA ALA A 386 -6.39 -5.91 4.62
C ALA A 386 -7.32 -7.14 4.46
N LEU A 387 -7.87 -7.63 5.55
CA LEU A 387 -8.78 -8.77 5.61
C LEU A 387 -10.20 -8.29 5.85
N PHE A 388 -11.12 -8.59 4.94
CA PHE A 388 -12.57 -8.45 5.15
C PHE A 388 -13.08 -9.63 6.00
N LEU A 389 -13.88 -9.31 7.05
CA LEU A 389 -14.29 -10.28 8.08
C LEU A 389 -15.80 -10.57 8.03
#